data_0cf6d79200a72fa888f9b29c0c95496f
#
_entry.id   0cf6d79200a72fa888f9b29c0c95496f
#
_cell.length_a   1.000
_cell.length_b   1.000
_cell.length_c   1.000
_cell.angle_alpha   90.00
_cell.angle_beta   90.00
_cell.angle_gamma   90.00
#
_symmetry.space_group_name_H-M   'P 1'
#
loop_
_entity.id
_entity.type
_entity.pdbx_description
1 polymer ?
#
loop_
_entity_poly.entity_id
_entity_poly.type
_entity_poly.pdbx_seq_one_letter_code
_entity_poly.pdbx_strand_id
1 'polypeptide(L)'
;MVQIGIRGSLATADMWQFSYKSGMRVISIEEFHDKGWRWAAEEARKITGDGSAYLSFDIDSLDPAYAPGTGTPEPGGLTTLEAQRLIRDLGGLDFVGADLVEVSPPFDTGGITTMTAATILFELLCVLAQARVQRKPLSRG
;
A
#
# COMPACT_ATOMS: atom_id res chain seq x y z
N MET A 1 12.22 -4.15 2.55
CA MET A 1 10.73 -4.14 2.41
C MET A 1 10.15 -3.23 3.48
N VAL A 2 9.08 -2.52 3.17
CA VAL A 2 8.27 -1.77 4.14
C VAL A 2 6.82 -2.25 4.05
N GLN A 3 6.18 -2.40 5.20
CA GLN A 3 4.74 -2.70 5.35
C GLN A 3 4.09 -1.51 6.04
N ILE A 4 2.94 -1.04 5.54
CA ILE A 4 2.26 0.16 6.04
C ILE A 4 0.82 -0.17 6.35
N GLY A 5 0.32 0.28 7.51
CA GLY A 5 -1.08 0.11 7.91
C GLY A 5 -1.37 -1.21 8.64
N ILE A 6 -0.34 -1.90 9.08
CA ILE A 6 -0.49 -3.19 9.78
C ILE A 6 -1.24 -2.97 11.09
N ARG A 7 -2.30 -3.76 11.30
CA ARG A 7 -3.17 -3.71 12.48
C ARG A 7 -3.88 -5.04 12.71
N GLY A 8 -4.77 -5.05 13.70
CA GLY A 8 -5.63 -6.18 14.02
C GLY A 8 -5.11 -7.06 15.14
N SER A 9 -5.93 -8.03 15.51
CA SER A 9 -5.64 -8.96 16.57
C SER A 9 -4.54 -9.93 16.19
N LEU A 10 -3.53 -10.07 17.04
CA LEU A 10 -2.46 -11.03 16.85
C LEU A 10 -2.88 -12.40 17.41
N ALA A 11 -2.71 -13.45 16.63
CA ALA A 11 -2.93 -14.81 17.12
C ALA A 11 -1.88 -15.22 18.16
N THR A 12 -0.66 -14.69 18.06
CA THR A 12 0.43 -14.91 19.02
C THR A 12 1.25 -13.63 19.16
N ALA A 13 1.88 -13.44 20.33
CA ALA A 13 2.71 -12.25 20.61
C ALA A 13 3.95 -12.10 19.71
N ASP A 14 4.32 -13.15 18.98
CA ASP A 14 5.52 -13.22 18.15
C ASP A 14 5.26 -13.11 16.64
N MET A 15 4.01 -12.90 16.21
CA MET A 15 3.66 -12.84 14.78
C MET A 15 4.49 -11.82 13.98
N TRP A 16 4.88 -10.71 14.59
CA TRP A 16 5.69 -9.70 13.91
C TRP A 16 7.19 -9.94 14.00
N GLN A 17 7.64 -10.94 14.78
CA GLN A 17 9.06 -11.22 14.94
C GLN A 17 9.75 -11.56 13.63
N PHE A 18 9.05 -12.27 12.72
CA PHE A 18 9.60 -12.58 11.41
C PHE A 18 9.92 -11.30 10.62
N SER A 19 8.97 -10.38 10.56
CA SER A 19 9.15 -9.11 9.85
C SER A 19 10.35 -8.33 10.41
N TYR A 20 10.43 -8.19 11.74
CA TYR A 20 11.55 -7.48 12.37
C TYR A 20 12.89 -8.19 12.18
N LYS A 21 12.95 -9.52 12.38
CA LYS A 21 14.18 -10.30 12.20
C LYS A 21 14.65 -10.32 10.74
N SER A 22 13.74 -10.20 9.78
CA SER A 22 14.04 -10.10 8.34
C SER A 22 14.47 -8.70 7.91
N GLY A 23 14.55 -7.73 8.83
CA GLY A 23 14.91 -6.35 8.51
C GLY A 23 13.80 -5.56 7.81
N MET A 24 12.56 -6.02 7.88
CA MET A 24 11.42 -5.28 7.34
C MET A 24 11.07 -4.11 8.25
N ARG A 25 10.72 -2.96 7.66
CA ARG A 25 10.11 -1.86 8.39
C ARG A 25 8.60 -2.08 8.42
N VAL A 26 8.05 -2.25 9.59
CA VAL A 26 6.60 -2.30 9.82
C VAL A 26 6.18 -0.94 10.37
N ILE A 27 5.29 -0.26 9.65
CA ILE A 27 4.61 0.96 10.07
C ILE A 27 3.20 0.55 10.49
N SER A 28 2.95 0.51 11.80
CA SER A 28 1.62 0.19 12.31
C SER A 28 0.62 1.28 11.93
N ILE A 29 -0.66 0.95 11.99
CA ILE A 29 -1.71 1.92 11.68
C ILE A 29 -1.68 3.12 12.64
N GLU A 30 -1.37 2.88 13.92
CA GLU A 30 -1.24 3.95 14.92
C GLU A 30 -0.10 4.88 14.54
N GLU A 31 1.08 4.32 14.20
CA GLU A 31 2.23 5.13 13.78
C GLU A 31 1.92 5.92 12.51
N PHE A 32 1.17 5.32 11.57
CA PHE A 32 0.71 6.00 10.36
C PHE A 32 -0.22 7.18 10.67
N HIS A 33 -1.21 6.99 11.54
CA HIS A 33 -2.14 8.07 11.92
C HIS A 33 -1.45 9.19 12.70
N ASP A 34 -0.52 8.84 13.59
CA ASP A 34 0.22 9.83 14.39
C ASP A 34 1.13 10.70 13.52
N LYS A 35 1.76 10.14 12.49
CA LYS A 35 2.79 10.81 11.68
C LYS A 35 2.32 11.23 10.29
N GLY A 36 1.27 10.62 9.80
CA GLY A 36 0.63 10.92 8.52
C GLY A 36 1.28 10.24 7.30
N TRP A 37 0.53 10.25 6.18
CA TRP A 37 0.92 9.58 4.94
C TRP A 37 2.24 10.09 4.33
N ARG A 38 2.55 11.40 4.48
CA ARG A 38 3.80 11.98 3.94
C ARG A 38 5.02 11.37 4.60
N TRP A 39 4.99 11.31 5.92
CA TRP A 39 6.06 10.66 6.67
C TRP A 39 6.21 9.19 6.29
N ALA A 40 5.10 8.45 6.15
CA ALA A 40 5.12 7.05 5.73
C ALA A 40 5.72 6.88 4.32
N ALA A 41 5.39 7.79 3.40
CA ALA A 41 5.99 7.82 2.06
C ALA A 41 7.50 8.10 2.10
N GLU A 42 7.94 9.06 2.93
CA GLU A 42 9.36 9.37 3.12
C GLU A 42 10.15 8.19 3.69
N GLU A 43 9.58 7.49 4.69
CA GLU A 43 10.19 6.27 5.24
C GLU A 43 10.29 5.16 4.19
N ALA A 44 9.23 4.94 3.41
CA ALA A 44 9.26 3.98 2.32
C ALA A 44 10.34 4.32 1.28
N ARG A 45 10.48 5.61 0.91
CA ARG A 45 11.53 6.09 0.00
C ARG A 45 12.93 5.84 0.53
N LYS A 46 13.18 6.13 1.81
CA LYS A 46 14.49 5.89 2.45
C LYS A 46 14.89 4.42 2.37
N ILE A 47 13.92 3.52 2.59
CA ILE A 47 14.17 2.07 2.58
C ILE A 47 14.36 1.52 1.17
N THR A 48 13.57 2.02 0.22
CA THR A 48 13.66 1.61 -1.19
C THR A 48 14.94 2.14 -1.85
N GLY A 49 15.34 3.37 -1.51
CA GLY A 49 16.49 4.03 -2.13
C GLY A 49 16.30 4.17 -3.65
N ASP A 50 17.39 4.01 -4.39
CA ASP A 50 17.42 4.11 -5.86
C ASP A 50 17.12 2.78 -6.55
N GLY A 51 16.75 1.74 -5.79
CA GLY A 51 16.45 0.41 -6.35
C GLY A 51 15.06 0.33 -6.95
N SER A 52 14.87 -0.67 -7.82
CA SER A 52 13.55 -0.97 -8.36
C SER A 52 12.61 -1.46 -7.25
N ALA A 53 11.36 -1.02 -7.31
CA ALA A 53 10.32 -1.31 -6.33
C ALA A 53 9.12 -2.01 -6.95
N TYR A 54 8.45 -2.85 -6.16
CA TYR A 54 7.14 -3.41 -6.44
C TYR A 54 6.18 -2.98 -5.35
N LEU A 55 4.97 -2.52 -5.73
CA LEU A 55 3.94 -2.10 -4.80
C LEU A 55 2.79 -3.10 -4.81
N SER A 56 2.55 -3.78 -3.69
CA SER A 56 1.34 -4.56 -3.47
C SER A 56 0.40 -3.76 -2.57
N PHE A 57 -0.80 -3.51 -3.04
CA PHE A 57 -1.83 -2.80 -2.29
C PHE A 57 -2.92 -3.79 -1.87
N ASP A 58 -2.96 -4.08 -0.58
CA ASP A 58 -4.03 -4.87 0.01
C ASP A 58 -5.21 -3.96 0.33
N ILE A 59 -6.41 -4.29 -0.21
CA ILE A 59 -7.60 -3.45 -0.03
C ILE A 59 -8.06 -3.42 1.42
N ASP A 60 -7.73 -4.44 2.22
CA ASP A 60 -8.08 -4.48 3.63
C ASP A 60 -7.25 -3.52 4.49
N SER A 61 -6.18 -2.92 3.94
CA SER A 61 -5.47 -1.80 4.60
C SER A 61 -6.37 -0.59 4.81
N LEU A 62 -7.43 -0.47 4.02
CA LEU A 62 -8.47 0.56 4.20
C LEU A 62 -9.41 0.17 5.35
N ASP A 63 -9.98 1.19 5.98
CA ASP A 63 -11.06 0.97 6.95
C ASP A 63 -12.29 0.35 6.29
N PRO A 64 -12.99 -0.60 6.94
CA PRO A 64 -14.20 -1.22 6.41
C PRO A 64 -15.33 -0.24 6.05
N ALA A 65 -15.30 0.98 6.58
CA ALA A 65 -16.21 2.04 6.16
C ALA A 65 -16.03 2.42 4.68
N TYR A 66 -14.85 2.16 4.10
CA TYR A 66 -14.50 2.47 2.71
C TYR A 66 -14.31 1.22 1.83
N ALA A 67 -13.96 0.10 2.44
CA ALA A 67 -13.71 -1.16 1.73
C ALA A 67 -14.21 -2.37 2.53
N PRO A 68 -15.55 -2.54 2.67
CA PRO A 68 -16.11 -3.68 3.40
C PRO A 68 -15.97 -5.01 2.66
N GLY A 69 -15.76 -5.01 1.34
CA GLY A 69 -15.74 -6.20 0.48
C GLY A 69 -14.36 -6.86 0.43
N THR A 70 -13.89 -7.33 1.55
CA THR A 70 -12.63 -8.09 1.71
C THR A 70 -12.81 -9.28 2.65
N GLY A 71 -11.82 -10.19 2.68
CA GLY A 71 -11.87 -11.39 3.51
C GLY A 71 -11.61 -11.11 4.99
N THR A 72 -10.78 -10.15 5.31
CA THR A 72 -10.31 -9.83 6.66
C THR A 72 -10.48 -8.34 7.01
N PRO A 73 -11.72 -7.82 7.01
CA PRO A 73 -11.94 -6.41 7.33
C PRO A 73 -11.60 -6.14 8.80
N GLU A 74 -10.77 -5.12 9.03
CA GLU A 74 -10.36 -4.70 10.38
C GLU A 74 -10.56 -3.20 10.55
N PRO A 75 -11.31 -2.74 11.57
CA PRO A 75 -11.53 -1.32 11.84
C PRO A 75 -10.23 -0.55 12.13
N GLY A 76 -10.29 0.78 11.96
CA GLY A 76 -9.16 1.67 12.21
C GLY A 76 -8.16 1.74 11.06
N GLY A 77 -8.54 1.31 9.86
CA GLY A 77 -7.69 1.36 8.68
C GLY A 77 -7.52 2.76 8.07
N LEU A 78 -6.86 2.83 6.92
CA LEU A 78 -6.69 4.08 6.17
C LEU A 78 -8.02 4.54 5.58
N THR A 79 -8.18 5.85 5.44
CA THR A 79 -9.19 6.40 4.55
C THR A 79 -8.75 6.27 3.09
N THR A 80 -9.71 6.28 2.16
CA THR A 80 -9.40 6.27 0.73
C THR A 80 -8.53 7.47 0.31
N LEU A 81 -8.73 8.62 0.92
CA LEU A 81 -7.96 9.82 0.63
C LEU A 81 -6.50 9.69 1.09
N GLU A 82 -6.26 9.13 2.26
CA GLU A 82 -4.91 8.87 2.77
C GLU A 82 -4.16 7.89 1.87
N ALA A 83 -4.83 6.80 1.46
CA ALA A 83 -4.25 5.82 0.54
C ALA A 83 -3.86 6.44 -0.81
N GLN A 84 -4.75 7.22 -1.44
CA GLN A 84 -4.46 7.92 -2.68
C GLN A 84 -3.27 8.89 -2.52
N ARG A 85 -3.23 9.66 -1.44
CA ARG A 85 -2.14 10.60 -1.15
C ARG A 85 -0.81 9.87 -0.92
N LEU A 86 -0.85 8.77 -0.16
CA LEU A 86 0.33 7.93 0.06
C LEU A 86 0.89 7.42 -1.28
N ILE A 87 0.05 6.85 -2.14
CA ILE A 87 0.47 6.33 -3.45
C ILE A 87 1.07 7.46 -4.31
N ARG A 88 0.43 8.62 -4.37
CA ARG A 88 0.93 9.78 -5.12
C ARG A 88 2.28 10.27 -4.60
N ASP A 89 2.45 10.31 -3.28
CA ASP A 89 3.70 10.72 -2.64
C ASP A 89 4.82 9.67 -2.80
N LEU A 90 4.49 8.42 -3.18
CA LEU A 90 5.46 7.42 -3.62
C LEU A 90 5.87 7.58 -5.09
N GLY A 91 5.20 8.41 -5.87
CA GLY A 91 5.57 8.73 -7.27
C GLY A 91 7.03 9.19 -7.38
N GLY A 92 7.72 8.74 -8.42
CA GLY A 92 9.16 8.98 -8.62
C GLY A 92 10.08 7.88 -8.11
N LEU A 93 9.57 6.90 -7.35
CA LEU A 93 10.28 5.63 -7.14
C LEU A 93 10.28 4.82 -8.44
N ASP A 94 11.31 4.00 -8.63
CA ASP A 94 11.42 3.12 -9.81
C ASP A 94 10.50 1.90 -9.71
N PHE A 95 9.18 2.13 -9.79
CA PHE A 95 8.22 1.03 -9.76
C PHE A 95 8.29 0.18 -11.02
N VAL A 96 8.55 -1.12 -10.87
CA VAL A 96 8.59 -2.13 -11.95
C VAL A 96 7.29 -2.89 -12.11
N GLY A 97 6.42 -2.85 -11.09
CA GLY A 97 5.10 -3.48 -11.10
C GLY A 97 4.31 -3.09 -9.88
N ALA A 98 3.02 -3.32 -9.94
CA ALA A 98 2.11 -3.19 -8.80
C ALA A 98 0.93 -4.15 -8.97
N ASP A 99 0.31 -4.52 -7.85
CA ASP A 99 -0.98 -5.21 -7.80
C ASP A 99 -1.90 -4.60 -6.74
N LEU A 100 -3.16 -4.97 -6.83
CA LEU A 100 -4.16 -4.73 -5.81
C LEU A 100 -4.83 -6.07 -5.52
N VAL A 101 -4.85 -6.46 -4.25
CA VAL A 101 -5.27 -7.79 -3.79
C VAL A 101 -6.41 -7.72 -2.79
N GLU A 102 -6.94 -8.88 -2.43
CA GLU A 102 -7.93 -9.10 -1.36
C GLU A 102 -9.34 -8.50 -1.62
N VAL A 103 -9.66 -8.01 -2.81
CA VAL A 103 -11.06 -7.64 -3.12
C VAL A 103 -11.92 -8.90 -3.19
N SER A 104 -12.95 -8.95 -2.37
CA SER A 104 -13.91 -10.05 -2.33
C SER A 104 -15.31 -9.58 -2.74
N PRO A 105 -15.68 -9.71 -4.03
CA PRO A 105 -16.98 -9.24 -4.54
C PRO A 105 -18.20 -9.79 -3.78
N PRO A 106 -18.22 -11.05 -3.28
CA PRO A 106 -19.36 -11.54 -2.51
C PRO A 106 -19.63 -10.78 -1.22
N PHE A 107 -18.62 -10.09 -0.66
CA PHE A 107 -18.74 -9.29 0.56
C PHE A 107 -18.89 -7.79 0.27
N ASP A 108 -18.85 -7.39 -1.02
CA ASP A 108 -18.91 -5.98 -1.42
C ASP A 108 -20.35 -5.48 -1.52
N THR A 109 -20.86 -4.96 -0.42
CA THR A 109 -22.21 -4.40 -0.36
C THR A 109 -22.29 -3.11 -1.18
N GLY A 110 -23.05 -3.14 -2.27
CA GLY A 110 -23.29 -1.97 -3.13
C GLY A 110 -22.12 -1.55 -4.02
N GLY A 111 -21.08 -2.37 -4.16
CA GLY A 111 -19.97 -2.08 -5.07
C GLY A 111 -18.99 -1.00 -4.57
N ILE A 112 -19.05 -0.64 -3.30
CA ILE A 112 -18.23 0.42 -2.71
C ILE A 112 -16.74 0.04 -2.78
N THR A 113 -16.42 -1.21 -2.40
CA THR A 113 -15.05 -1.71 -2.44
C THR A 113 -14.54 -1.82 -3.86
N THR A 114 -15.35 -2.30 -4.79
CA THR A 114 -15.01 -2.40 -6.22
C THR A 114 -14.70 -1.02 -6.80
N MET A 115 -15.50 0.00 -6.51
CA MET A 115 -15.25 1.37 -6.97
C MET A 115 -13.97 1.94 -6.35
N THR A 116 -13.76 1.72 -5.05
CA THR A 116 -12.55 2.12 -4.34
C THR A 116 -11.32 1.44 -4.95
N ALA A 117 -11.38 0.13 -5.18
CA ALA A 117 -10.30 -0.64 -5.78
C ALA A 117 -9.95 -0.14 -7.19
N ALA A 118 -10.95 0.16 -8.02
CA ALA A 118 -10.72 0.73 -9.34
C ALA A 118 -10.01 2.09 -9.27
N THR A 119 -10.36 2.93 -8.30
CA THR A 119 -9.69 4.21 -8.06
C THR A 119 -8.24 4.01 -7.64
N ILE A 120 -7.97 3.11 -6.70
CA ILE A 120 -6.61 2.79 -6.25
C ILE A 120 -5.78 2.21 -7.40
N LEU A 121 -6.35 1.28 -8.20
CA LEU A 121 -5.67 0.74 -9.38
C LEU A 121 -5.28 1.84 -10.38
N PHE A 122 -6.13 2.85 -10.56
CA PHE A 122 -5.80 4.00 -11.40
C PHE A 122 -4.61 4.80 -10.85
N GLU A 123 -4.54 5.03 -9.53
CA GLU A 123 -3.39 5.69 -8.90
C GLU A 123 -2.10 4.85 -9.09
N LEU A 124 -2.19 3.52 -8.94
CA LEU A 124 -1.06 2.62 -9.18
C LEU A 124 -0.58 2.70 -10.63
N LEU A 125 -1.50 2.72 -11.60
CA LEU A 125 -1.16 2.91 -13.02
C LEU A 125 -0.46 4.24 -13.28
N CYS A 126 -0.88 5.32 -12.62
CA CYS A 126 -0.25 6.64 -12.77
C CYS A 126 1.20 6.61 -12.28
N VAL A 127 1.50 6.06 -11.11
CA VAL A 127 2.88 6.00 -10.60
C VAL A 127 3.75 5.03 -11.41
N LEU A 128 3.20 3.92 -11.91
CA LEU A 128 3.90 3.02 -12.85
C LEU A 128 4.24 3.71 -14.18
N ALA A 129 3.27 4.46 -14.74
CA ALA A 129 3.50 5.21 -15.98
C ALA A 129 4.58 6.28 -15.79
N GLN A 130 4.56 7.00 -14.66
CA GLN A 130 5.60 7.96 -14.30
C GLN A 130 6.98 7.29 -14.23
N ALA A 131 7.10 6.18 -13.50
CA ALA A 131 8.34 5.42 -13.39
C ALA A 131 8.84 4.96 -14.76
N ARG A 132 7.93 4.47 -15.62
CA ARG A 132 8.27 4.03 -16.99
C ARG A 132 8.85 5.14 -17.85
N VAL A 133 8.29 6.35 -17.75
CA VAL A 133 8.78 7.53 -18.51
C VAL A 133 10.15 7.98 -18.00
N GLN A 134 10.39 7.89 -16.69
CA GLN A 134 11.65 8.30 -16.07
C GLN A 134 12.81 7.33 -16.34
N ARG A 135 12.53 6.06 -16.62
CA ARG A 135 13.56 5.10 -17.01
C ARG A 135 14.19 5.51 -18.34
N LYS A 136 15.51 5.66 -18.35
CA LYS A 136 16.24 5.85 -19.62
C LYS A 136 15.98 4.64 -20.52
N PRO A 137 15.79 4.84 -21.84
CA PRO A 137 15.75 3.71 -22.79
C PRO A 137 17.00 2.87 -22.60
N LEU A 138 16.83 1.55 -22.51
CA LEU A 138 17.97 0.63 -22.61
C LEU A 138 18.69 0.97 -23.91
N SER A 139 19.96 1.38 -23.84
CA SER A 139 20.79 1.50 -25.01
C SER A 139 20.80 0.12 -25.69
N ARG A 140 20.18 0.01 -26.86
CA ARG A 140 20.32 -1.19 -27.68
C ARG A 140 21.78 -1.25 -28.10
N GLY A 141 22.59 -2.08 -27.41
CA GLY A 141 23.91 -2.45 -27.84
C GLY A 141 23.85 -3.35 -29.09
#